data_ce77f3f8270a2517dd221b6774fd46c9
#
_entry.id   ce77f3f8270a2517dd221b6774fd46c9
#
_cell.length_a   1.000
_cell.length_b   1.000
_cell.length_c   1.000
_cell.angle_alpha   90.00
_cell.angle_beta   90.00
_cell.angle_gamma   90.00
#
_symmetry.space_group_name_H-M   'P 1'
#
loop_
_entity.id
_entity.type
_entity.pdbx_description
1 polymer ?
#
loop_
_entity_poly.entity_id
_entity_poly.type
_entity_poly.pdbx_seq_one_letter_code
_entity_poly.pdbx_strand_id
1 'polypeptide(L)'
;MLFVVAWPILSEADDTALRRLRAQYHRGEADLIGPHFTLVFGAGEESESRLRETIGRLRQRPFWFVLDRIVRFDQPPPSRAAYLYAVPGDGAEELTALHDFLNIEPGGEPFEPHVTLGLFERSADAEQVARIVERQHLPIHGRVEELALLRHDGGRLETLTTTRLRE
;
A
#
# COMPACT_ATOMS: atom_id res chain seq x y z
N MET A 1 1.83 -16.60 -4.51
CA MET A 1 1.73 -15.24 -5.09
C MET A 1 2.56 -14.28 -4.28
N LEU A 2 3.41 -13.46 -4.93
CA LEU A 2 4.39 -12.59 -4.28
C LEU A 2 3.97 -11.11 -4.33
N PHE A 3 4.36 -10.38 -3.29
CA PHE A 3 4.13 -8.93 -3.15
C PHE A 3 5.41 -8.26 -2.64
N VAL A 4 5.65 -7.03 -3.07
CA VAL A 4 6.63 -6.17 -2.40
C VAL A 4 5.90 -4.99 -1.82
N VAL A 5 6.09 -4.77 -0.52
CA VAL A 5 5.43 -3.70 0.21
C VAL A 5 6.44 -2.77 0.88
N ALA A 6 6.07 -1.51 1.01
CA ALA A 6 6.77 -0.55 1.85
C ALA A 6 5.96 -0.33 3.13
N TRP A 7 6.62 -0.48 4.29
CA TRP A 7 6.00 -0.27 5.58
C TRP A 7 6.07 1.21 5.99
N PRO A 8 4.93 1.86 6.22
CA PRO A 8 4.93 3.21 6.77
C PRO A 8 5.27 3.19 8.26
N ILE A 9 6.24 4.00 8.66
CA ILE A 9 6.48 4.34 10.06
C ILE A 9 5.65 5.57 10.36
N LEU A 10 4.68 5.44 11.23
CA LEU A 10 3.68 6.45 11.59
C LEU A 10 3.79 6.83 13.07
N SER A 11 3.12 7.90 13.47
CA SER A 11 2.84 8.14 14.88
C SER A 11 1.93 7.03 15.42
N GLU A 12 1.99 6.75 16.73
CA GLU A 12 1.13 5.74 17.36
C GLU A 12 -0.37 6.06 17.16
N ALA A 13 -0.73 7.34 17.19
CA ALA A 13 -2.10 7.78 16.96
C ALA A 13 -2.56 7.50 15.53
N ASP A 14 -1.73 7.82 14.53
CA ASP A 14 -2.06 7.61 13.12
C ASP A 14 -2.09 6.11 12.76
N ASP A 15 -1.13 5.32 13.24
CA ASP A 15 -1.13 3.87 13.03
C ASP A 15 -2.39 3.23 13.62
N THR A 16 -2.76 3.61 14.85
CA THR A 16 -3.98 3.15 15.50
C THR A 16 -5.23 3.54 14.71
N ALA A 17 -5.29 4.78 14.21
CA ALA A 17 -6.43 5.25 13.42
C ALA A 17 -6.57 4.49 12.11
N LEU A 18 -5.47 4.31 11.36
CA LEU A 18 -5.49 3.55 10.10
C LEU A 18 -5.87 2.08 10.32
N ARG A 19 -5.33 1.43 11.35
CA ARG A 19 -5.69 0.05 11.69
C ARG A 19 -7.16 -0.09 12.05
N ARG A 20 -7.75 0.86 12.79
CA ARG A 20 -9.18 0.86 13.12
C ARG A 20 -10.05 1.01 11.87
N LEU A 21 -9.70 1.93 10.97
CA LEU A 21 -10.41 2.10 9.70
C LEU A 21 -10.38 0.81 8.87
N ARG A 22 -9.21 0.20 8.73
CA ARG A 22 -9.04 -1.07 8.01
C ARG A 22 -9.82 -2.22 8.68
N ALA A 23 -9.77 -2.36 9.99
CA ALA A 23 -10.52 -3.37 10.71
C ALA A 23 -12.04 -3.19 10.56
N GLN A 24 -12.50 -1.97 10.38
CA GLN A 24 -13.93 -1.67 10.16
C GLN A 24 -14.37 -1.90 8.72
N TYR A 25 -13.56 -1.50 7.73
CA TYR A 25 -13.96 -1.41 6.33
C TYR A 25 -13.19 -2.35 5.38
N HIS A 26 -12.18 -3.08 5.88
CA HIS A 26 -11.35 -4.00 5.09
C HIS A 26 -10.94 -5.24 5.91
N ARG A 27 -11.88 -5.84 6.61
CA ARG A 27 -11.64 -6.87 7.64
C ARG A 27 -10.74 -8.02 7.17
N GLY A 28 -11.04 -8.62 6.02
CA GLY A 28 -10.29 -9.77 5.53
C GLY A 28 -8.80 -9.51 5.33
N GLU A 29 -8.45 -8.30 4.88
CA GLU A 29 -7.07 -7.90 4.67
C GLU A 29 -6.43 -7.33 5.94
N ALA A 30 -7.21 -6.65 6.79
CA ALA A 30 -6.72 -6.03 8.02
C ALA A 30 -6.14 -7.05 9.01
N ASP A 31 -6.71 -8.27 9.03
CA ASP A 31 -6.23 -9.37 9.87
C ASP A 31 -4.93 -10.01 9.33
N LEU A 32 -4.66 -9.87 8.03
CA LEU A 32 -3.47 -10.42 7.37
C LEU A 32 -2.30 -9.46 7.37
N ILE A 33 -2.57 -8.18 7.12
CA ILE A 33 -1.53 -7.17 6.89
C ILE A 33 -1.96 -5.80 7.40
N GLY A 34 -1.06 -5.12 8.12
CA GLY A 34 -1.23 -3.74 8.55
C GLY A 34 -1.26 -2.72 7.39
N PRO A 35 -1.35 -1.41 7.70
CA PRO A 35 -1.22 -0.36 6.69
C PRO A 35 0.10 -0.50 5.92
N HIS A 36 0.06 -0.41 4.59
CA HIS A 36 1.24 -0.56 3.73
C HIS A 36 1.00 0.09 2.36
N PHE A 37 2.10 0.40 1.65
CA PHE A 37 2.08 0.69 0.22
C PHE A 37 2.47 -0.59 -0.53
N THR A 38 1.67 -1.01 -1.50
CA THR A 38 2.01 -2.15 -2.37
C THR A 38 2.79 -1.66 -3.57
N LEU A 39 4.03 -2.08 -3.71
CA LEU A 39 4.92 -1.69 -4.81
C LEU A 39 4.92 -2.73 -5.95
N VAL A 40 4.79 -4.01 -5.63
CA VAL A 40 4.60 -5.09 -6.59
C VAL A 40 3.43 -5.93 -6.13
N PHE A 41 2.45 -6.12 -7.00
CA PHE A 41 1.22 -6.85 -6.72
C PHE A 41 1.13 -8.14 -7.54
N GLY A 42 1.04 -9.27 -6.84
CA GLY A 42 0.61 -10.53 -7.44
C GLY A 42 1.61 -11.20 -8.38
N ALA A 43 2.91 -10.96 -8.21
CA ALA A 43 3.92 -11.67 -9.01
C ALA A 43 3.88 -13.19 -8.76
N GLY A 44 4.18 -13.97 -9.79
CA GLY A 44 4.27 -15.42 -9.70
C GLY A 44 5.48 -15.88 -8.86
N GLU A 45 5.43 -17.10 -8.34
CA GLU A 45 6.49 -17.69 -7.51
C GLU A 45 7.84 -17.78 -8.25
N GLU A 46 7.82 -17.93 -9.57
CA GLU A 46 8.99 -17.93 -10.45
C GLU A 46 9.77 -16.60 -10.41
N SER A 47 9.12 -15.52 -9.99
CA SER A 47 9.74 -14.21 -9.89
C SER A 47 10.52 -13.98 -8.58
N GLU A 48 10.47 -14.91 -7.62
CA GLU A 48 11.07 -14.70 -6.29
C GLU A 48 12.55 -14.36 -6.35
N SER A 49 13.34 -15.18 -7.05
CA SER A 49 14.79 -14.97 -7.14
C SER A 49 15.13 -13.61 -7.77
N ARG A 50 14.40 -13.22 -8.80
CA ARG A 50 14.57 -11.94 -9.48
C ARG A 50 14.17 -10.77 -8.58
N LEU A 51 13.07 -10.87 -7.86
CA LEU A 51 12.65 -9.85 -6.90
C LEU A 51 13.68 -9.68 -5.77
N ARG A 52 14.20 -10.77 -5.22
CA ARG A 52 15.26 -10.74 -4.20
C ARG A 52 16.52 -10.05 -4.72
N GLU A 53 16.96 -10.37 -5.92
CA GLU A 53 18.12 -9.76 -6.56
C GLU A 53 17.90 -8.26 -6.80
N THR A 54 16.73 -7.89 -7.33
CA THR A 54 16.38 -6.48 -7.60
C THR A 54 16.33 -5.68 -6.31
N ILE A 55 15.67 -6.18 -5.26
CA ILE A 55 15.63 -5.55 -3.94
C ILE A 55 17.05 -5.40 -3.36
N GLY A 56 17.92 -6.41 -3.53
CA GLY A 56 19.31 -6.38 -3.07
C GLY A 56 20.17 -5.29 -3.74
N ARG A 57 19.80 -4.89 -4.95
CA ARG A 57 20.47 -3.82 -5.73
C ARG A 57 19.91 -2.43 -5.45
N LEU A 58 18.80 -2.33 -4.72
CA LEU A 58 18.14 -1.06 -4.46
C LEU A 58 19.08 -0.09 -3.73
N ARG A 59 19.13 1.14 -4.24
CA ARG A 59 19.84 2.28 -3.64
C ARG A 59 18.87 3.43 -3.54
N GLN A 60 18.14 3.47 -2.44
CA GLN A 60 17.14 4.48 -2.12
C GLN A 60 17.28 4.85 -0.66
N ARG A 61 17.45 6.15 -0.38
CA ARG A 61 17.43 6.63 1.00
C ARG A 61 16.04 6.51 1.62
N PRO A 62 15.93 6.33 2.95
CA PRO A 62 14.68 6.55 3.64
C PRO A 62 14.11 7.94 3.33
N PHE A 63 12.79 8.01 3.18
CA PHE A 63 12.12 9.26 2.81
C PHE A 63 10.83 9.47 3.60
N TRP A 64 10.41 10.74 3.71
CA TRP A 64 9.16 11.14 4.32
C TRP A 64 8.05 11.14 3.29
N PHE A 65 6.82 10.91 3.77
CA PHE A 65 5.62 11.05 2.96
C PHE A 65 4.50 11.73 3.78
N VAL A 66 3.52 12.28 3.08
CA VAL A 66 2.32 12.85 3.67
C VAL A 66 1.10 12.32 2.93
N LEU A 67 0.26 11.52 3.61
CA LEU A 67 -1.06 11.18 3.07
C LEU A 67 -1.96 12.41 3.25
N ASP A 68 -2.34 13.05 2.17
CA ASP A 68 -3.07 14.31 2.17
C ASP A 68 -4.39 14.28 1.43
N ARG A 69 -4.70 13.16 0.76
CA ARG A 69 -5.93 12.99 -0.02
C ARG A 69 -6.53 11.60 0.19
N ILE A 70 -7.87 11.55 0.07
CA ILE A 70 -8.60 10.29 -0.04
C ILE A 70 -9.13 10.17 -1.46
N VAL A 71 -8.89 9.01 -2.08
CA VAL A 71 -9.37 8.69 -3.43
C VAL A 71 -10.28 7.48 -3.37
N ARG A 72 -11.45 7.59 -4.01
CA ARG A 72 -12.36 6.48 -4.22
C ARG A 72 -12.06 5.86 -5.58
N PHE A 73 -11.91 4.56 -5.61
CA PHE A 73 -11.74 3.78 -6.83
C PHE A 73 -12.92 2.84 -7.01
N ASP A 74 -13.82 3.18 -7.93
CA ASP A 74 -15.01 2.38 -8.24
C ASP A 74 -14.61 1.14 -9.06
N GLN A 75 -15.07 -0.02 -8.64
CA GLN A 75 -14.88 -1.26 -9.40
C GLN A 75 -15.68 -1.21 -10.72
N PRO A 76 -15.14 -1.80 -11.79
CA PRO A 76 -15.85 -1.83 -13.07
C PRO A 76 -17.18 -2.58 -12.98
N PRO A 77 -18.20 -2.17 -13.77
CA PRO A 77 -19.46 -2.89 -13.84
C PRO A 77 -19.28 -4.38 -14.16
N PRO A 78 -20.13 -5.28 -13.63
CA PRO A 78 -21.38 -5.00 -12.91
C PRO A 78 -21.22 -4.72 -11.41
N SER A 79 -20.00 -4.68 -10.87
CA SER A 79 -19.75 -4.35 -9.47
C SER A 79 -20.24 -2.93 -9.14
N ARG A 80 -20.70 -2.76 -7.90
CA ARG A 80 -20.97 -1.45 -7.29
C ARG A 80 -20.01 -1.15 -6.16
N ALA A 81 -19.04 -2.04 -5.95
CA ALA A 81 -18.06 -1.91 -4.92
C ALA A 81 -17.05 -0.80 -5.23
N ALA A 82 -16.50 -0.22 -4.19
CA ALA A 82 -15.47 0.79 -4.30
C ALA A 82 -14.38 0.58 -3.24
N TYR A 83 -13.14 0.76 -3.64
CA TYR A 83 -12.03 0.92 -2.71
C TYR A 83 -11.90 2.36 -2.25
N LEU A 84 -11.38 2.53 -1.05
CA LEU A 84 -11.00 3.82 -0.50
C LEU A 84 -9.50 3.81 -0.20
N TYR A 85 -8.79 4.76 -0.78
CA TYR A 85 -7.34 4.88 -0.71
C TYR A 85 -6.94 6.19 -0.03
N ALA A 86 -5.98 6.11 0.89
CA ALA A 86 -5.22 7.29 1.32
C ALA A 86 -3.98 7.43 0.42
N VAL A 87 -3.85 8.58 -0.23
CA VAL A 87 -2.86 8.82 -1.27
C VAL A 87 -1.88 9.89 -0.81
N PRO A 88 -0.57 9.68 -1.00
CA PRO A 88 0.44 10.66 -0.66
C PRO A 88 0.51 11.80 -1.70
N GLY A 89 0.69 13.04 -1.23
CA GLY A 89 1.23 14.13 -2.01
C GLY A 89 2.76 14.08 -1.97
N ASP A 90 3.34 14.44 -0.82
CA ASP A 90 4.79 14.28 -0.61
C ASP A 90 5.15 12.79 -0.50
N GLY A 91 6.28 12.39 -1.07
CA GLY A 91 6.77 11.00 -1.08
C GLY A 91 6.17 10.12 -2.19
N ALA A 92 5.23 10.64 -2.98
CA ALA A 92 4.63 9.93 -4.11
C ALA A 92 5.67 9.59 -5.20
N GLU A 93 6.58 10.52 -5.49
CA GLU A 93 7.64 10.34 -6.50
C GLU A 93 8.61 9.23 -6.08
N GLU A 94 9.01 9.17 -4.81
CA GLU A 94 9.90 8.15 -4.26
C GLU A 94 9.23 6.77 -4.29
N LEU A 95 7.94 6.68 -3.96
CA LEU A 95 7.18 5.43 -4.04
C LEU A 95 7.02 4.96 -5.49
N THR A 96 6.80 5.89 -6.42
CA THR A 96 6.73 5.58 -7.85
C THR A 96 8.08 5.12 -8.37
N ALA A 97 9.18 5.79 -8.01
CA ALA A 97 10.53 5.38 -8.39
C ALA A 97 10.87 3.97 -7.85
N LEU A 98 10.44 3.64 -6.63
CA LEU A 98 10.58 2.29 -6.08
C LEU A 98 9.77 1.26 -6.87
N HIS A 99 8.51 1.58 -7.21
CA HIS A 99 7.68 0.71 -8.04
C HIS A 99 8.33 0.45 -9.39
N ASP A 100 8.77 1.50 -10.09
CA ASP A 100 9.37 1.39 -11.43
C ASP A 100 10.66 0.57 -11.40
N PHE A 101 11.48 0.75 -10.35
CA PHE A 101 12.70 -0.03 -10.17
C PHE A 101 12.42 -1.53 -9.93
N LEU A 102 11.35 -1.83 -9.18
CA LEU A 102 10.96 -3.20 -8.83
C LEU A 102 10.11 -3.86 -9.91
N ASN A 103 9.49 -3.07 -10.81
CA ASN A 103 8.62 -3.60 -11.85
C ASN A 103 9.43 -4.36 -12.88
N ILE A 104 9.20 -5.65 -12.91
CA ILE A 104 9.97 -6.60 -13.72
C ILE A 104 9.39 -6.71 -15.12
N GLU A 105 8.14 -6.33 -15.31
CA GLU A 105 7.45 -6.38 -16.59
C GLU A 105 7.01 -4.98 -17.02
N PRO A 106 7.58 -4.44 -18.12
CA PRO A 106 7.15 -3.15 -18.62
C PRO A 106 5.75 -3.27 -19.23
N GLY A 107 4.86 -2.40 -18.82
CA GLY A 107 3.53 -2.25 -19.43
C GLY A 107 2.39 -2.67 -18.50
N GLY A 108 2.04 -1.82 -17.57
CA GLY A 108 0.87 -1.91 -16.73
C GLY A 108 0.11 -0.58 -16.74
N GLU A 109 -0.99 -0.52 -16.00
CA GLU A 109 -1.65 0.74 -15.69
C GLU A 109 -0.71 1.65 -14.88
N PRO A 110 -0.88 2.98 -14.98
CA PRO A 110 -0.09 3.93 -14.20
C PRO A 110 -0.15 3.58 -12.70
N PHE A 111 1.02 3.53 -12.07
CA PHE A 111 1.11 3.27 -10.64
C PHE A 111 0.70 4.51 -9.85
N GLU A 112 -0.28 4.35 -8.98
CA GLU A 112 -0.66 5.36 -7.99
C GLU A 112 -0.40 4.83 -6.59
N PRO A 113 0.62 5.36 -5.87
CA PRO A 113 0.94 4.90 -4.53
C PRO A 113 -0.21 5.22 -3.57
N HIS A 114 -0.62 4.23 -2.77
CA HIS A 114 -1.71 4.40 -1.82
C HIS A 114 -1.65 3.41 -0.65
N VAL A 115 -2.31 3.77 0.43
CA VAL A 115 -2.66 2.87 1.52
C VAL A 115 -4.15 2.56 1.43
N THR A 116 -4.51 1.29 1.25
CA THR A 116 -5.91 0.88 1.20
C THR A 116 -6.56 0.99 2.58
N LEU A 117 -7.63 1.75 2.68
CA LEU A 117 -8.40 1.96 3.91
C LEU A 117 -9.59 1.02 4.02
N GLY A 118 -10.23 0.70 2.90
CA GLY A 118 -11.42 -0.12 2.91
C GLY A 118 -11.91 -0.56 1.53
N LEU A 119 -12.80 -1.55 1.55
CA LEU A 119 -13.59 -2.01 0.40
C LEU A 119 -15.05 -1.93 0.79
N PHE A 120 -15.84 -1.21 0.03
CA PHE A 120 -17.25 -0.95 0.27
C PHE A 120 -18.10 -1.62 -0.82
N GLU A 121 -19.23 -2.18 -0.43
CA GLU A 121 -20.19 -2.77 -1.38
C GLU A 121 -20.85 -1.72 -2.28
N ARG A 122 -20.92 -0.46 -1.81
CA ARG A 122 -21.52 0.67 -2.54
C ARG A 122 -20.61 1.89 -2.49
N SER A 123 -20.40 2.50 -3.65
CA SER A 123 -19.63 3.75 -3.78
C SER A 123 -20.11 4.89 -2.87
N ALA A 124 -21.43 4.99 -2.64
CA ALA A 124 -21.98 6.04 -1.78
C ALA A 124 -21.52 5.93 -0.33
N ASP A 125 -21.35 4.70 0.17
CA ASP A 125 -20.85 4.47 1.53
C ASP A 125 -19.38 4.82 1.64
N ALA A 126 -18.59 4.49 0.61
CA ALA A 126 -17.19 4.88 0.49
C ALA A 126 -17.02 6.42 0.49
N GLU A 127 -17.87 7.13 -0.25
CA GLU A 127 -17.82 8.60 -0.32
C GLU A 127 -18.13 9.25 1.04
N GLN A 128 -19.10 8.71 1.78
CA GLN A 128 -19.41 9.22 3.12
C GLN A 128 -18.23 9.03 4.08
N VAL A 129 -17.60 7.87 4.06
CA VAL A 129 -16.43 7.57 4.90
C VAL A 129 -15.24 8.42 4.47
N ALA A 130 -15.01 8.62 3.17
CA ALA A 130 -13.95 9.49 2.66
C ALA A 130 -13.99 10.88 3.28
N ARG A 131 -15.16 11.53 3.29
CA ARG A 131 -15.34 12.87 3.87
C ARG A 131 -15.05 12.91 5.37
N ILE A 132 -15.34 11.82 6.09
CA ILE A 132 -15.06 11.72 7.52
C ILE A 132 -13.55 11.60 7.74
N VAL A 133 -12.89 10.71 6.99
CA VAL A 133 -11.44 10.46 7.12
C VAL A 133 -10.64 11.71 6.76
N GLU A 134 -10.98 12.40 5.67
CA GLU A 134 -10.32 13.65 5.27
C GLU A 134 -10.36 14.71 6.37
N ARG A 135 -11.49 14.86 7.02
CA ARG A 135 -11.66 15.91 8.06
C ARG A 135 -11.05 15.56 9.40
N GLN A 136 -11.02 14.25 9.75
CA GLN A 136 -10.65 13.81 11.10
C GLN A 136 -9.23 13.26 11.21
N HIS A 137 -8.66 12.79 10.11
CA HIS A 137 -7.40 12.05 10.13
C HIS A 137 -6.31 12.63 9.24
N LEU A 138 -6.64 13.39 8.18
CA LEU A 138 -5.63 13.97 7.32
C LEU A 138 -5.16 15.36 7.78
N PRO A 139 -3.92 15.74 7.51
CA PRO A 139 -2.85 14.94 6.88
C PRO A 139 -2.21 13.94 7.85
N ILE A 140 -1.74 12.79 7.32
CA ILE A 140 -0.96 11.80 8.06
C ILE A 140 0.49 11.85 7.58
N HIS A 141 1.42 12.09 8.50
CA HIS A 141 2.85 12.13 8.21
C HIS A 141 3.50 10.79 8.56
N GLY A 142 4.37 10.33 7.69
CA GLY A 142 5.09 9.09 7.92
C GLY A 142 6.42 9.03 7.21
N ARG A 143 7.14 7.94 7.41
CA ARG A 143 8.43 7.67 6.81
C ARG A 143 8.49 6.24 6.29
N VAL A 144 9.16 6.04 5.15
CA VAL A 144 9.50 4.72 4.64
C VAL A 144 10.98 4.49 4.83
N GLU A 145 11.32 3.42 5.54
CA GLU A 145 12.71 2.99 5.79
C GLU A 145 12.97 1.56 5.33
N GLU A 146 11.91 0.81 5.03
CA GLU A 146 12.02 -0.63 4.84
C GLU A 146 11.01 -1.13 3.82
N LEU A 147 11.47 -2.10 3.00
CA LEU A 147 10.63 -2.90 2.10
C LEU A 147 10.59 -4.34 2.59
N ALA A 148 9.49 -5.03 2.32
CA ALA A 148 9.38 -6.46 2.53
C ALA A 148 8.90 -7.17 1.27
N LEU A 149 9.53 -8.31 0.95
CA LEU A 149 9.01 -9.28 -0.01
C LEU A 149 8.16 -10.29 0.77
N LEU A 150 6.91 -10.38 0.40
CA LEU A 150 5.90 -11.21 1.05
C LEU A 150 5.42 -12.30 0.10
N ARG A 151 5.09 -13.46 0.66
CA ARG A 151 4.34 -14.52 -0.03
C ARG A 151 2.96 -14.65 0.58
N HIS A 152 1.94 -14.64 -0.25
CA HIS A 152 0.57 -14.96 0.15
C HIS A 152 0.17 -16.32 -0.41
N ASP A 153 -0.21 -17.24 0.46
CA ASP A 153 -0.66 -18.59 0.13
C ASP A 153 -1.83 -19.00 1.03
N GLY A 154 -3.00 -19.23 0.41
CA GLY A 154 -4.18 -19.76 1.08
C GLY A 154 -4.67 -18.96 2.30
N GLY A 155 -4.54 -17.64 2.29
CA GLY A 155 -4.93 -16.77 3.42
C GLY A 155 -3.85 -16.61 4.49
N ARG A 156 -2.63 -17.09 4.24
CA ARG A 156 -1.45 -16.88 5.09
C ARG A 156 -0.45 -15.96 4.39
N LEU A 157 0.09 -15.02 5.15
CA LEU A 157 1.13 -14.12 4.69
C LEU A 157 2.47 -14.47 5.36
N GLU A 158 3.49 -14.70 4.54
CA GLU A 158 4.85 -15.00 4.99
C GLU A 158 5.81 -13.91 4.52
N THR A 159 6.63 -13.38 5.44
CA THR A 159 7.71 -12.48 5.08
C THR A 159 8.93 -13.28 4.63
N LEU A 160 9.29 -13.16 3.35
CA LEU A 160 10.43 -13.86 2.76
C LEU A 160 11.75 -13.13 2.98
N THR A 161 11.72 -11.81 2.92
CA THR A 161 12.87 -10.95 3.22
C THR A 161 12.43 -9.54 3.53
N THR A 162 13.23 -8.85 4.33
CA THR A 162 13.09 -7.44 4.66
C THR A 162 14.37 -6.72 4.31
N THR A 163 14.27 -5.55 3.69
CA THR A 163 15.43 -4.76 3.26
C THR A 163 15.27 -3.31 3.70
N ARG A 164 16.24 -2.80 4.45
CA ARG A 164 16.29 -1.38 4.79
C ARG A 164 16.75 -0.55 3.61
N LEU A 165 16.10 0.57 3.42
CA LEU A 165 16.50 1.60 2.46
C LEU A 165 17.83 2.22 2.91
N ARG A 166 18.74 2.43 1.95
CA ARG A 166 20.07 2.97 2.17
C ARG A 166 20.61 3.61 0.89
N GLU A 167 21.63 4.43 1.04
CA GLU A 167 22.42 4.97 -0.09
C GLU A 167 23.07 3.85 -0.91
#